data_ed185f2f97c28a82e8d6abb2b98e0dcb
#
_entry.id   ed185f2f97c28a82e8d6abb2b98e0dcb
#
_cell.length_a   1.000
_cell.length_b   1.000
_cell.length_c   1.000
_cell.angle_alpha   90.00
_cell.angle_beta   90.00
_cell.angle_gamma   90.00
#
_symmetry.space_group_name_H-M   'P 1'
#
loop_
_entity.id
_entity.type
_entity.pdbx_description
1 polymer ?
#
loop_
_entity_poly.entity_id
_entity_poly.type
_entity_poly.pdbx_seq_one_letter_code
_entity_poly.pdbx_strand_id
1 'polypeptide(L)'
;MKKFLAAALASVMLVGGAALAAADGELNICSPNSDGLLSIIPVFEEQTGIKVNVESIGTGDCMKRIESEIAQEYSTFDLMYGGSLANYVANEGLFQDYVSEQDQYLMDAYKNTRGYCTNYTIDGSVLLVNTDMLKELGVEVNGYADLLQPELVGKIASADPASSSSAFCQLTNMLLAMGGYEDDAAWKYVEDLFVGQQVAITSGSSAVYKGVYNGEYA
;
A
#
# COMPACT_ATOMS: atom_id res chain seq x y z
N MET A 1 -25.27 19.07 -7.19
CA MET A 1 -25.84 18.11 -8.15
C MET A 1 -24.81 17.11 -8.68
N LYS A 2 -23.67 16.87 -7.97
CA LYS A 2 -22.62 15.89 -8.36
C LYS A 2 -22.70 14.55 -7.59
N LYS A 3 -23.73 14.34 -6.77
CA LYS A 3 -23.84 13.17 -5.87
C LYS A 3 -24.53 11.93 -6.47
N PHE A 4 -24.90 11.94 -7.74
CA PHE A 4 -25.69 10.85 -8.36
C PHE A 4 -24.90 9.95 -9.32
N LEU A 5 -23.62 10.20 -9.61
CA LEU A 5 -22.88 9.43 -10.60
C LEU A 5 -22.14 8.19 -10.01
N ALA A 6 -21.89 8.16 -8.72
CA ALA A 6 -21.12 7.05 -8.11
C ALA A 6 -21.90 5.72 -7.99
N ALA A 7 -23.22 5.76 -8.01
CA ALA A 7 -24.07 4.57 -7.86
C ALA A 7 -24.22 3.71 -9.13
N ALA A 8 -23.81 4.20 -10.29
CA ALA A 8 -24.01 3.51 -11.57
C ALA A 8 -22.84 2.59 -11.99
N LEU A 9 -21.69 2.64 -11.31
CA LEU A 9 -20.49 1.91 -11.72
C LEU A 9 -20.42 0.44 -11.28
N ALA A 10 -21.22 0.02 -10.32
CA ALA A 10 -21.12 -1.34 -9.76
C ALA A 10 -21.95 -2.40 -10.51
N SER A 11 -22.89 -2.01 -11.37
CA SER A 11 -23.86 -2.95 -11.95
C SER A 11 -23.52 -3.48 -13.34
N VAL A 12 -22.33 -3.19 -13.88
CA VAL A 12 -22.05 -3.42 -15.33
C VAL A 12 -21.22 -4.66 -15.64
N MET A 13 -20.77 -5.42 -14.67
CA MET A 13 -19.91 -6.58 -14.95
C MET A 13 -20.62 -7.90 -15.26
N LEU A 14 -21.92 -7.93 -15.41
CA LEU A 14 -22.65 -9.14 -15.80
C LEU A 14 -23.84 -8.78 -16.69
N VAL A 15 -23.70 -8.82 -17.98
CA VAL A 15 -24.62 -9.41 -18.98
C VAL A 15 -24.12 -9.10 -20.37
N GLY A 16 -24.11 -10.09 -21.26
CA GLY A 16 -23.61 -10.00 -22.60
C GLY A 16 -24.37 -8.99 -23.48
N GLY A 17 -23.62 -8.30 -24.32
CA GLY A 17 -24.11 -7.80 -25.61
C GLY A 17 -24.89 -6.49 -25.65
N ALA A 18 -24.95 -5.71 -24.59
CA ALA A 18 -25.45 -4.34 -24.69
C ALA A 18 -24.26 -3.39 -24.89
N ALA A 19 -24.27 -2.60 -25.97
CA ALA A 19 -23.35 -1.49 -26.13
C ALA A 19 -23.58 -0.54 -24.96
N LEU A 20 -22.63 -0.51 -24.03
CA LEU A 20 -22.62 0.47 -22.94
C LEU A 20 -22.47 1.85 -23.57
N ALA A 21 -23.40 2.74 -23.30
CA ALA A 21 -23.21 4.15 -23.58
C ALA A 21 -21.95 4.59 -22.82
N ALA A 22 -20.92 5.06 -23.52
CA ALA A 22 -19.73 5.61 -22.91
C ALA A 22 -20.15 6.70 -21.92
N ALA A 23 -19.75 6.56 -20.66
CA ALA A 23 -19.94 7.62 -19.69
C ALA A 23 -18.86 8.67 -19.94
N ASP A 24 -19.24 9.87 -20.36
CA ASP A 24 -18.32 11.01 -20.38
C ASP A 24 -17.99 11.38 -18.92
N GLY A 25 -16.82 10.95 -18.43
CA GLY A 25 -16.41 11.24 -17.07
C GLY A 25 -14.93 10.97 -16.84
N GLU A 26 -14.42 11.48 -15.75
CA GLU A 26 -13.07 11.23 -15.26
C GLU A 26 -13.15 10.60 -13.86
N LEU A 27 -12.24 9.68 -13.57
CA LEU A 27 -12.05 9.08 -12.27
C LEU A 27 -10.63 9.43 -11.77
N ASN A 28 -10.58 10.14 -10.67
CA ASN A 28 -9.31 10.57 -10.06
C ASN A 28 -8.97 9.67 -8.87
N ILE A 29 -7.84 8.99 -8.96
CA ILE A 29 -7.41 8.00 -7.97
C ILE A 29 -6.14 8.48 -7.29
N CYS A 30 -6.13 8.48 -5.95
CA CYS A 30 -4.93 8.58 -5.15
C CYS A 30 -4.44 7.16 -4.82
N SER A 31 -3.17 6.84 -5.13
CA SER A 31 -2.68 5.48 -4.94
C SER A 31 -1.21 5.40 -4.55
N PRO A 32 -0.87 4.67 -3.47
CA PRO A 32 0.50 4.27 -3.19
C PRO A 32 0.96 3.07 -4.05
N ASN A 33 0.03 2.42 -4.78
CA ASN A 33 0.28 1.23 -5.61
C ASN A 33 -0.16 1.48 -7.06
N SER A 34 0.46 2.44 -7.71
CA SER A 34 0.13 2.80 -9.09
C SER A 34 0.47 1.70 -10.10
N ASP A 35 1.54 0.93 -9.88
CA ASP A 35 1.98 -0.10 -10.84
C ASP A 35 0.89 -1.16 -11.09
N GLY A 36 0.17 -1.58 -10.03
CA GLY A 36 -0.96 -2.49 -10.15
C GLY A 36 -2.13 -1.90 -10.95
N LEU A 37 -2.44 -0.62 -10.71
CA LEU A 37 -3.50 0.10 -11.42
C LEU A 37 -3.18 0.29 -12.90
N LEU A 38 -1.94 0.67 -13.24
CA LEU A 38 -1.55 0.97 -14.62
C LEU A 38 -1.77 -0.21 -15.57
N SER A 39 -1.79 -1.44 -15.06
CA SER A 39 -2.07 -2.64 -15.87
C SER A 39 -3.56 -2.83 -16.20
N ILE A 40 -4.46 -2.35 -15.36
CA ILE A 40 -5.91 -2.55 -15.50
C ILE A 40 -6.65 -1.33 -16.06
N ILE A 41 -6.10 -0.13 -15.89
CA ILE A 41 -6.71 1.13 -16.37
C ILE A 41 -7.07 1.11 -17.86
N PRO A 42 -6.18 0.67 -18.78
CA PRO A 42 -6.54 0.67 -20.21
C PRO A 42 -7.78 -0.17 -20.52
N VAL A 43 -7.93 -1.32 -19.84
CA VAL A 43 -9.09 -2.19 -20.01
C VAL A 43 -10.36 -1.53 -19.47
N PHE A 44 -10.25 -0.89 -18.31
CA PHE A 44 -11.37 -0.16 -17.70
C PHE A 44 -11.82 1.01 -18.58
N GLU A 45 -10.90 1.83 -19.07
CA GLU A 45 -11.20 2.95 -19.97
C GLU A 45 -11.82 2.48 -21.28
N GLU A 46 -11.34 1.39 -21.87
CA GLU A 46 -11.92 0.80 -23.08
C GLU A 46 -13.35 0.31 -22.86
N GLN A 47 -13.63 -0.31 -21.72
CA GLN A 47 -14.95 -0.85 -21.41
C GLN A 47 -15.96 0.19 -21.00
N THR A 48 -15.54 1.26 -20.35
CA THR A 48 -16.45 2.24 -19.74
C THR A 48 -16.49 3.59 -20.46
N GLY A 49 -15.43 3.94 -21.18
CA GLY A 49 -15.25 5.30 -21.73
C GLY A 49 -14.81 6.32 -20.67
N ILE A 50 -14.69 5.93 -19.40
CA ILE A 50 -14.29 6.82 -18.30
C ILE A 50 -12.76 6.94 -18.30
N LYS A 51 -12.24 8.17 -18.31
CA LYS A 51 -10.81 8.44 -18.18
C LYS A 51 -10.35 8.30 -16.74
N VAL A 52 -9.18 7.70 -16.52
CA VAL A 52 -8.61 7.48 -15.20
C VAL A 52 -7.33 8.29 -15.03
N ASN A 53 -7.33 9.17 -14.04
CA ASN A 53 -6.15 9.91 -13.62
C ASN A 53 -5.64 9.32 -12.31
N VAL A 54 -4.35 8.99 -12.23
CA VAL A 54 -3.74 8.42 -11.02
C VAL A 54 -2.68 9.37 -10.50
N GLU A 55 -2.83 9.77 -9.25
CA GLU A 55 -1.76 10.41 -8.51
C GLU A 55 -1.06 9.38 -7.63
N SER A 56 0.23 9.14 -7.92
CA SER A 56 1.05 8.14 -7.22
C SER A 56 1.82 8.80 -6.08
N ILE A 57 1.29 8.68 -4.86
CA ILE A 57 1.91 9.17 -3.63
C ILE A 57 1.75 8.15 -2.50
N GLY A 58 2.60 8.23 -1.47
CA GLY A 58 2.56 7.30 -0.33
C GLY A 58 1.23 7.31 0.42
N THR A 59 0.89 6.19 1.09
CA THR A 59 -0.38 6.02 1.80
C THR A 59 -0.64 7.15 2.80
N GLY A 60 0.38 7.51 3.60
CA GLY A 60 0.24 8.58 4.59
C GLY A 60 -0.03 9.95 3.96
N ASP A 61 0.56 10.23 2.82
CA ASP A 61 0.36 11.49 2.10
C ASP A 61 -1.00 11.52 1.39
N CYS A 62 -1.47 10.37 0.84
CA CYS A 62 -2.85 10.23 0.37
C CYS A 62 -3.86 10.61 1.47
N MET A 63 -3.71 10.01 2.66
CA MET A 63 -4.62 10.26 3.79
C MET A 63 -4.62 11.74 4.22
N LYS A 64 -3.43 12.33 4.42
CA LYS A 64 -3.30 13.75 4.78
C LYS A 64 -3.91 14.69 3.75
N ARG A 65 -3.75 14.36 2.46
CA ARG A 65 -4.29 15.18 1.39
C ARG A 65 -5.81 15.07 1.33
N ILE A 66 -6.38 13.86 1.41
CA ILE A 66 -7.82 13.65 1.47
C ILE A 66 -8.42 14.39 2.67
N GLU A 67 -7.82 14.25 3.86
CA GLU A 67 -8.25 14.97 5.06
C GLU A 67 -8.25 16.48 4.86
N SER A 68 -7.15 17.02 4.32
CA SER A 68 -7.01 18.47 4.07
C SER A 68 -8.04 18.98 3.05
N GLU A 69 -8.33 18.23 2.01
CA GLU A 69 -9.32 18.60 0.98
C GLU A 69 -10.74 18.57 1.55
N ILE A 70 -11.09 17.54 2.33
CA ILE A 70 -12.41 17.44 2.99
C ILE A 70 -12.61 18.58 3.98
N ALA A 71 -11.58 18.95 4.74
CA ALA A 71 -11.64 20.10 5.67
C ALA A 71 -11.89 21.44 4.95
N GLN A 72 -11.62 21.51 3.65
CA GLN A 72 -11.88 22.67 2.79
C GLN A 72 -13.14 22.50 1.94
N GLU A 73 -13.99 21.50 2.25
CA GLU A 73 -15.26 21.21 1.58
C GLU A 73 -15.14 20.85 0.09
N TYR A 74 -13.99 20.31 -0.33
CA TYR A 74 -13.82 19.78 -1.68
C TYR A 74 -13.11 18.42 -1.67
N SER A 75 -13.10 17.71 -2.79
CA SER A 75 -12.29 16.52 -3.02
C SER A 75 -11.86 16.49 -4.48
N THR A 76 -10.55 16.33 -4.70
CA THR A 76 -9.98 16.07 -6.01
C THR A 76 -10.06 14.59 -6.37
N PHE A 77 -10.07 13.72 -5.37
CA PHE A 77 -10.09 12.29 -5.56
C PHE A 77 -11.48 11.69 -5.39
N ASP A 78 -11.80 10.77 -6.28
CA ASP A 78 -13.00 9.95 -6.23
C ASP A 78 -12.76 8.63 -5.51
N LEU A 79 -11.50 8.15 -5.52
CA LEU A 79 -11.10 6.85 -4.96
C LEU A 79 -9.69 6.92 -4.40
N MET A 80 -9.49 6.29 -3.24
CA MET A 80 -8.17 5.86 -2.79
C MET A 80 -8.00 4.36 -3.05
N TYR A 81 -6.91 3.98 -3.73
CA TYR A 81 -6.62 2.60 -4.08
C TYR A 81 -5.28 2.15 -3.50
N GLY A 82 -5.29 1.11 -2.67
CA GLY A 82 -4.10 0.58 -2.00
C GLY A 82 -3.98 1.05 -0.55
N GLY A 83 -2.83 0.81 0.06
CA GLY A 83 -2.63 0.98 1.50
C GLY A 83 -3.10 -0.24 2.30
N SER A 84 -2.92 -0.21 3.60
CA SER A 84 -3.36 -1.28 4.50
C SER A 84 -4.71 -0.95 5.14
N LEU A 85 -5.47 -1.98 5.53
CA LEU A 85 -6.73 -1.81 6.26
C LEU A 85 -6.56 -0.94 7.51
N ALA A 86 -5.42 -1.03 8.20
CA ALA A 86 -5.13 -0.22 9.39
C ALA A 86 -5.15 1.29 9.09
N ASN A 87 -4.68 1.70 7.92
CA ASN A 87 -4.72 3.11 7.51
C ASN A 87 -6.17 3.61 7.34
N TYR A 88 -7.04 2.79 6.74
CA TYR A 88 -8.45 3.13 6.58
C TYR A 88 -9.20 3.17 7.91
N VAL A 89 -8.91 2.22 8.80
CA VAL A 89 -9.51 2.18 10.14
C VAL A 89 -9.13 3.42 10.96
N ALA A 90 -7.87 3.86 10.89
CA ALA A 90 -7.43 5.06 11.58
C ALA A 90 -8.04 6.36 11.02
N ASN A 91 -8.61 6.32 9.82
CA ASN A 91 -9.12 7.47 9.08
C ASN A 91 -10.54 7.22 8.54
N GLU A 92 -11.35 6.41 9.23
CA GLU A 92 -12.67 5.97 8.75
C GLU A 92 -13.62 7.11 8.36
N GLY A 93 -13.56 8.23 9.07
CA GLY A 93 -14.39 9.40 8.81
C GLY A 93 -14.11 10.13 7.48
N LEU A 94 -13.03 9.77 6.77
CA LEU A 94 -12.68 10.37 5.48
C LEU A 94 -13.38 9.69 4.29
N PHE A 95 -13.99 8.53 4.50
CA PHE A 95 -14.50 7.70 3.41
C PHE A 95 -16.03 7.58 3.46
N GLN A 96 -16.62 7.48 2.27
CA GLN A 96 -18.04 7.26 2.10
C GLN A 96 -18.38 5.78 2.32
N ASP A 97 -19.52 5.51 2.96
CA ASP A 97 -20.07 4.16 3.08
C ASP A 97 -20.37 3.58 1.69
N TYR A 98 -19.68 2.49 1.37
CA TYR A 98 -19.89 1.73 0.15
C TYR A 98 -19.38 0.30 0.32
N VAL A 99 -20.19 -0.67 -0.01
CA VAL A 99 -19.82 -2.09 -0.09
C VAL A 99 -19.93 -2.53 -1.54
N SER A 100 -18.81 -2.99 -2.11
CA SER A 100 -18.79 -3.49 -3.49
C SER A 100 -19.66 -4.74 -3.64
N GLU A 101 -20.36 -4.86 -4.78
CA GLU A 101 -21.07 -6.10 -5.12
C GLU A 101 -20.14 -7.31 -5.21
N GLN A 102 -18.85 -7.09 -5.49
CA GLN A 102 -17.84 -8.14 -5.54
C GLN A 102 -17.42 -8.65 -4.15
N ASP A 103 -17.74 -7.92 -3.08
CA ASP A 103 -17.44 -8.31 -1.70
C ASP A 103 -18.01 -9.68 -1.34
N GLN A 104 -19.14 -10.06 -1.92
CA GLN A 104 -19.77 -11.35 -1.72
C GLN A 104 -18.87 -12.55 -2.10
N TYR A 105 -17.89 -12.34 -3.00
CA TYR A 105 -16.97 -13.39 -3.46
C TYR A 105 -15.69 -13.47 -2.63
N LEU A 106 -15.49 -12.55 -1.70
CA LEU A 106 -14.36 -12.61 -0.79
C LEU A 106 -14.58 -13.68 0.28
N MET A 107 -13.48 -14.23 0.79
CA MET A 107 -13.54 -15.10 1.97
C MET A 107 -14.10 -14.31 3.17
N ASP A 108 -14.89 -14.93 4.01
CA ASP A 108 -15.63 -14.27 5.10
C ASP A 108 -14.74 -13.43 6.02
N ALA A 109 -13.49 -13.87 6.26
CA ALA A 109 -12.53 -13.16 7.09
C ALA A 109 -12.06 -11.82 6.48
N TYR A 110 -12.26 -11.61 5.17
CA TYR A 110 -11.76 -10.44 4.43
C TYR A 110 -12.86 -9.59 3.81
N LYS A 111 -14.12 -9.90 4.09
CA LYS A 111 -15.25 -9.09 3.64
C LYS A 111 -15.25 -7.71 4.27
N ASN A 112 -15.82 -6.74 3.55
CA ASN A 112 -16.03 -5.39 4.05
C ASN A 112 -17.09 -5.36 5.14
N THR A 113 -16.68 -5.55 6.40
CA THR A 113 -17.56 -5.47 7.57
C THR A 113 -17.68 -4.07 8.15
N ARG A 114 -16.90 -3.10 7.63
CA ARG A 114 -16.86 -1.73 8.14
C ARG A 114 -17.66 -0.74 7.31
N GLY A 115 -18.02 -1.10 6.08
CA GLY A 115 -18.88 -0.30 5.22
C GLY A 115 -18.16 0.65 4.26
N TYR A 116 -16.89 0.97 4.46
CA TYR A 116 -16.22 2.04 3.70
C TYR A 116 -14.96 1.61 2.94
N CYS A 117 -14.49 0.38 3.06
CA CYS A 117 -13.35 -0.12 2.29
C CYS A 117 -13.52 -1.58 1.90
N THR A 118 -13.21 -1.92 0.65
CA THR A 118 -13.25 -3.28 0.13
C THR A 118 -11.81 -3.80 -0.05
N ASN A 119 -11.52 -4.96 0.54
CA ASN A 119 -10.24 -5.62 0.33
C ASN A 119 -10.17 -6.19 -1.08
N TYR A 120 -9.04 -6.03 -1.77
CA TYR A 120 -8.83 -6.58 -3.11
C TYR A 120 -7.61 -7.51 -3.19
N THR A 121 -6.75 -7.49 -2.17
CA THR A 121 -5.57 -8.35 -2.09
C THR A 121 -5.23 -8.71 -0.65
N ILE A 122 -4.54 -9.82 -0.49
CA ILE A 122 -3.88 -10.22 0.76
C ILE A 122 -2.41 -10.31 0.44
N ASP A 123 -1.60 -9.61 1.20
CA ASP A 123 -0.16 -9.62 1.09
C ASP A 123 0.51 -9.89 2.44
N GLY A 124 1.82 -10.10 2.41
CA GLY A 124 2.63 -10.29 3.59
C GLY A 124 3.94 -9.52 3.48
N SER A 125 4.51 -9.15 4.62
CA SER A 125 5.83 -8.56 4.66
C SER A 125 6.90 -9.65 4.54
N VAL A 126 7.92 -9.39 3.73
CA VAL A 126 9.05 -10.29 3.50
C VAL A 126 10.37 -9.52 3.58
N LEU A 127 11.44 -10.24 3.86
CA LEU A 127 12.80 -9.75 3.63
C LEU A 127 13.20 -10.14 2.21
N LEU A 128 13.48 -9.16 1.39
CA LEU A 128 14.06 -9.38 0.06
C LEU A 128 15.57 -9.27 0.18
N VAL A 129 16.29 -10.27 -0.32
CA VAL A 129 17.74 -10.32 -0.22
C VAL A 129 18.41 -10.48 -1.58
N ASN A 130 19.55 -9.83 -1.75
CA ASN A 130 20.46 -10.07 -2.87
C ASN A 130 21.39 -11.22 -2.52
N THR A 131 21.08 -12.42 -3.02
CA THR A 131 21.79 -13.64 -2.69
C THR A 131 23.27 -13.63 -3.07
N ASP A 132 23.62 -12.90 -4.14
CA ASP A 132 25.01 -12.80 -4.58
C ASP A 132 25.79 -11.90 -3.63
N MET A 133 25.22 -10.77 -3.23
CA MET A 133 25.84 -9.87 -2.24
C MET A 133 25.98 -10.55 -0.87
N LEU A 134 24.95 -11.25 -0.37
CA LEU A 134 25.06 -11.99 0.89
C LEU A 134 26.19 -13.04 0.85
N LYS A 135 26.34 -13.73 -0.27
CA LYS A 135 27.40 -14.70 -0.49
C LYS A 135 28.80 -14.05 -0.49
N GLU A 136 28.94 -12.88 -1.13
CA GLU A 136 30.19 -12.10 -1.14
C GLU A 136 30.56 -11.60 0.27
N LEU A 137 29.56 -11.19 1.06
CA LEU A 137 29.73 -10.77 2.44
C LEU A 137 29.95 -11.95 3.41
N GLY A 138 29.66 -13.17 2.98
CA GLY A 138 29.79 -14.37 3.81
C GLY A 138 28.76 -14.47 4.92
N VAL A 139 27.56 -13.89 4.72
CA VAL A 139 26.45 -13.86 5.70
C VAL A 139 25.22 -14.58 5.18
N GLU A 140 24.42 -15.07 6.12
CA GLU A 140 23.10 -15.62 5.85
C GLU A 140 22.04 -14.81 6.61
N VAL A 141 20.88 -14.60 5.97
CA VAL A 141 19.73 -13.91 6.54
C VAL A 141 18.53 -14.84 6.51
N ASN A 142 18.13 -15.35 7.67
CA ASN A 142 16.98 -16.25 7.85
C ASN A 142 15.82 -15.57 8.60
N GLY A 143 16.08 -14.41 9.21
CA GLY A 143 15.08 -13.66 9.96
C GLY A 143 15.58 -12.29 10.42
N TYR A 144 14.75 -11.61 11.19
CA TYR A 144 15.04 -10.24 11.63
C TYR A 144 16.33 -10.14 12.47
N ALA A 145 16.61 -11.13 13.32
CA ALA A 145 17.79 -11.11 14.18
C ALA A 145 19.10 -11.06 13.37
N ASP A 146 19.10 -11.67 12.19
CA ASP A 146 20.30 -11.74 11.34
C ASP A 146 20.61 -10.39 10.66
N LEU A 147 19.67 -9.45 10.67
CA LEU A 147 19.88 -8.11 10.11
C LEU A 147 20.86 -7.26 10.93
N LEU A 148 21.19 -7.67 12.16
CA LEU A 148 22.15 -6.96 13.01
C LEU A 148 23.61 -7.44 12.81
N GLN A 149 23.90 -8.28 11.81
CA GLN A 149 25.25 -8.70 11.49
C GLN A 149 26.12 -7.52 11.04
N PRO A 150 27.37 -7.38 11.54
CA PRO A 150 28.23 -6.22 11.24
C PRO A 150 28.50 -6.02 9.74
N GLU A 151 28.51 -7.10 8.97
CA GLU A 151 28.75 -7.09 7.52
C GLU A 151 27.62 -6.39 6.74
N LEU A 152 26.43 -6.25 7.35
CA LEU A 152 25.25 -5.62 6.78
C LEU A 152 25.16 -4.12 7.05
N VAL A 153 26.10 -3.53 7.81
CA VAL A 153 26.10 -2.07 8.09
C VAL A 153 26.13 -1.27 6.79
N GLY A 154 25.13 -0.41 6.60
CA GLY A 154 24.97 0.41 5.39
C GLY A 154 24.53 -0.39 4.14
N LYS A 155 24.11 -1.66 4.29
CA LYS A 155 23.68 -2.53 3.20
C LYS A 155 22.18 -2.82 3.21
N ILE A 156 21.44 -2.28 4.16
CA ILE A 156 20.02 -2.51 4.34
C ILE A 156 19.25 -1.26 3.94
N ALA A 157 18.11 -1.42 3.28
CA ALA A 157 17.19 -0.34 2.97
C ALA A 157 15.78 -0.62 3.48
N SER A 158 15.07 0.44 3.84
CA SER A 158 13.67 0.43 4.18
C SER A 158 12.99 1.70 3.65
N ALA A 159 11.68 1.65 3.46
CA ALA A 159 10.92 2.88 3.33
C ALA A 159 10.62 3.45 4.72
N ASP A 160 10.21 4.74 4.77
CA ASP A 160 9.82 5.40 6.01
C ASP A 160 8.48 4.84 6.53
N PRO A 161 8.42 4.25 7.74
CA PRO A 161 7.17 3.75 8.31
C PRO A 161 6.10 4.82 8.54
N ALA A 162 6.47 6.09 8.64
CA ALA A 162 5.50 7.18 8.79
C ALA A 162 4.75 7.52 7.49
N SER A 163 5.30 7.17 6.33
CA SER A 163 4.73 7.49 5.02
C SER A 163 4.36 6.28 4.19
N SER A 164 4.97 5.11 4.47
CA SER A 164 4.77 3.86 3.72
C SER A 164 4.04 2.82 4.56
N SER A 165 2.86 2.38 4.11
CA SER A 165 2.11 1.30 4.77
C SER A 165 2.88 -0.02 4.80
N SER A 166 3.64 -0.34 3.76
CA SER A 166 4.48 -1.55 3.72
C SER A 166 5.58 -1.50 4.79
N ALA A 167 6.25 -0.34 4.94
CA ALA A 167 7.26 -0.17 5.97
C ALA A 167 6.66 -0.16 7.38
N PHE A 168 5.46 0.40 7.56
CA PHE A 168 4.74 0.32 8.82
C PHE A 168 4.37 -1.13 9.18
N CYS A 169 3.86 -1.91 8.24
CA CYS A 169 3.60 -3.33 8.44
C CYS A 169 4.89 -4.10 8.77
N GLN A 170 6.00 -3.76 8.11
CA GLN A 170 7.30 -4.38 8.42
C GLN A 170 7.77 -4.05 9.83
N LEU A 171 7.67 -2.78 10.26
CA LEU A 171 7.99 -2.36 11.62
C LEU A 171 7.15 -3.10 12.67
N THR A 172 5.84 -3.20 12.45
CA THR A 172 4.94 -3.92 13.37
C THR A 172 5.28 -5.41 13.45
N ASN A 173 5.64 -6.03 12.34
CA ASN A 173 6.09 -7.43 12.31
C ASN A 173 7.43 -7.63 13.03
N MET A 174 8.38 -6.71 12.89
CA MET A 174 9.65 -6.72 13.63
C MET A 174 9.40 -6.67 15.15
N LEU A 175 8.58 -5.70 15.58
CA LEU A 175 8.24 -5.57 17.01
C LEU A 175 7.58 -6.83 17.55
N LEU A 176 6.60 -7.41 16.83
CA LEU A 176 5.96 -8.66 17.23
C LEU A 176 6.94 -9.82 17.33
N ALA A 177 7.85 -9.94 16.36
CA ALA A 177 8.84 -11.02 16.34
C ALA A 177 9.91 -10.87 17.44
N MET A 178 10.19 -9.65 17.89
CA MET A 178 11.21 -9.33 18.88
C MET A 178 10.69 -9.22 20.32
N GLY A 179 9.38 -9.42 20.57
CA GLY A 179 8.82 -9.44 21.93
C GLY A 179 7.47 -8.72 22.08
N GLY A 180 7.12 -7.88 21.14
CA GLY A 180 5.84 -7.16 21.12
C GLY A 180 5.98 -5.63 21.17
N TYR A 181 4.86 -4.95 21.04
CA TYR A 181 4.84 -3.48 20.92
C TYR A 181 5.22 -2.75 22.22
N GLU A 182 5.06 -3.39 23.36
CA GLU A 182 5.33 -2.82 24.69
C GLU A 182 6.66 -3.32 25.28
N ASP A 183 7.42 -4.10 24.51
CA ASP A 183 8.70 -4.65 24.95
C ASP A 183 9.85 -3.70 24.60
N ASP A 184 10.53 -3.18 25.60
CA ASP A 184 11.69 -2.29 25.42
C ASP A 184 12.81 -2.95 24.60
N ALA A 185 12.99 -4.27 24.69
CA ALA A 185 13.97 -4.99 23.90
C ALA A 185 13.59 -5.04 22.40
N ALA A 186 12.31 -5.11 22.08
CA ALA A 186 11.85 -5.03 20.71
C ALA A 186 12.10 -3.64 20.09
N TRP A 187 11.85 -2.58 20.85
CA TRP A 187 12.19 -1.22 20.41
C TRP A 187 13.71 -0.99 20.34
N LYS A 188 14.47 -1.57 21.27
CA LYS A 188 15.93 -1.53 21.18
C LYS A 188 16.46 -2.21 19.93
N TYR A 189 15.87 -3.35 19.53
CA TYR A 189 16.19 -3.99 18.26
C TYR A 189 15.94 -3.05 17.07
N VAL A 190 14.80 -2.35 17.05
CA VAL A 190 14.48 -1.40 15.98
C VAL A 190 15.49 -0.26 15.92
N GLU A 191 15.88 0.29 17.07
CA GLU A 191 16.94 1.32 17.15
C GLU A 191 18.27 0.77 16.59
N ASP A 192 18.70 -0.41 17.04
CA ASP A 192 19.95 -1.04 16.60
C ASP A 192 19.92 -1.34 15.09
N LEU A 193 18.77 -1.74 14.56
CA LEU A 193 18.60 -1.93 13.13
C LEU A 193 18.69 -0.60 12.37
N PHE A 194 17.80 0.34 12.65
CA PHE A 194 17.72 1.55 11.84
C PHE A 194 18.90 2.49 12.00
N VAL A 195 19.38 2.67 13.23
CA VAL A 195 20.51 3.56 13.54
C VAL A 195 21.83 2.79 13.51
N GLY A 196 21.92 1.65 14.19
CA GLY A 196 23.13 0.87 14.30
C GLY A 196 23.60 0.30 12.96
N GLN A 197 22.70 -0.26 12.18
CA GLN A 197 22.97 -0.77 10.83
C GLN A 197 22.96 0.31 9.74
N GLN A 198 22.69 1.56 10.09
CA GLN A 198 22.64 2.68 9.14
C GLN A 198 21.69 2.42 7.96
N VAL A 199 20.48 1.94 8.26
CA VAL A 199 19.48 1.59 7.23
C VAL A 199 19.19 2.80 6.35
N ALA A 200 19.32 2.62 5.04
CA ALA A 200 18.96 3.65 4.06
C ALA A 200 17.43 3.81 3.98
N ILE A 201 16.94 5.02 4.27
CA ILE A 201 15.51 5.34 4.16
C ILE A 201 15.22 5.84 2.77
N THR A 202 14.30 5.16 2.09
CA THR A 202 13.87 5.47 0.71
C THR A 202 12.48 6.11 0.70
N SER A 203 12.12 6.70 -0.44
CA SER A 203 10.82 7.36 -0.62
C SER A 203 9.62 6.40 -0.66
N GLY A 204 9.85 5.10 -0.75
CA GLY A 204 8.79 4.08 -0.77
C GLY A 204 9.32 2.68 -1.05
N SER A 205 8.49 1.66 -0.85
CA SER A 205 8.85 0.25 -1.00
C SER A 205 9.36 -0.10 -2.40
N SER A 206 8.87 0.58 -3.44
CA SER A 206 9.35 0.36 -4.81
C SER A 206 10.83 0.72 -4.99
N ALA A 207 11.31 1.76 -4.32
CA ALA A 207 12.73 2.12 -4.34
C ALA A 207 13.58 1.08 -3.60
N VAL A 208 13.06 0.50 -2.50
CA VAL A 208 13.75 -0.55 -1.74
C VAL A 208 14.04 -1.76 -2.63
N TYR A 209 13.01 -2.39 -3.20
CA TYR A 209 13.23 -3.62 -3.98
C TYR A 209 14.03 -3.38 -5.27
N LYS A 210 13.89 -2.19 -5.88
CA LYS A 210 14.72 -1.81 -7.03
C LYS A 210 16.20 -1.66 -6.65
N GLY A 211 16.50 -1.07 -5.48
CA GLY A 211 17.85 -0.97 -4.97
C GLY A 211 18.49 -2.35 -4.70
N VAL A 212 17.74 -3.28 -4.10
CA VAL A 212 18.22 -4.67 -3.93
C VAL A 212 18.46 -5.35 -5.27
N TYR A 213 17.54 -5.21 -6.23
CA TYR A 213 17.69 -5.77 -7.57
C TYR A 213 18.92 -5.21 -8.31
N ASN A 214 19.19 -3.92 -8.16
CA ASN A 214 20.34 -3.24 -8.77
C ASN A 214 21.68 -3.52 -8.05
N GLY A 215 21.67 -4.23 -6.91
CA GLY A 215 22.87 -4.50 -6.11
C GLY A 215 23.35 -3.31 -5.29
N GLU A 216 22.47 -2.36 -4.97
CA GLU A 216 22.77 -1.25 -4.08
C GLU A 216 22.68 -1.68 -2.61
N TYR A 217 21.79 -2.64 -2.31
CA TYR A 217 21.53 -3.21 -0.99
C TYR A 217 21.58 -4.74 -1.01
N ALA A 218 21.82 -5.34 0.20
CA ALA A 218 21.96 -6.78 0.41
C ALA A 218 20.59 -7.52 0.65
#